data_20815d6d55d3a135e9f22b2c05abc4da
#
_entry.id   20815d6d55d3a135e9f22b2c05abc4da
#
_cell.length_a   1.000
_cell.length_b   1.000
_cell.length_c   1.000
_cell.angle_alpha   90.00
_cell.angle_beta   90.00
_cell.angle_gamma   90.00
#
_symmetry.space_group_name_H-M   'P 1'
#
loop_
_entity.id
_entity.type
_entity.pdbx_description
1 polymer ?
#
loop_
_entity_poly.entity_id
_entity_poly.type
_entity_poly.pdbx_seq_one_letter_code
_entity_poly.pdbx_strand_id
1 'polypeptide(L)'
;MVLLNGLDQPGAGPHRGFVFYTNSESAKGQELHASRKAALLFHWKSLRRQIRIRGEARPVSNTEADEYFAALSRSKRIGAWASQQTRPLKSRLALEMPVAAQAARFNIGMIPRPPQWSGFRVIPVEIEFWHDRPLGLHERILFRRAKPQDPWCKERLFP
;
A
#
# COMPACT_ATOMS: atom_id res chain seq x y z
N MET A 1 4.90 -3.27 6.70
CA MET A 1 3.44 -3.04 6.76
C MET A 1 3.11 -1.75 6.02
N VAL A 2 1.99 -1.70 5.31
CA VAL A 2 1.44 -0.49 4.69
C VAL A 2 -0.02 -0.35 5.07
N LEU A 3 -0.55 0.88 5.01
CA LEU A 3 -1.98 1.12 5.13
C LEU A 3 -2.58 1.19 3.73
N LEU A 4 -3.68 0.47 3.51
CA LEU A 4 -4.48 0.66 2.30
C LEU A 4 -5.11 2.05 2.36
N ASN A 5 -4.88 2.84 1.34
CA ASN A 5 -5.45 4.19 1.26
C ASN A 5 -6.75 4.23 0.48
N GLY A 6 -6.89 3.38 -0.51
CA GLY A 6 -8.09 3.36 -1.31
C GLY A 6 -8.13 2.21 -2.30
N LEU A 7 -9.32 2.01 -2.81
CA LEU A 7 -9.62 1.22 -3.99
C LEU A 7 -10.15 2.17 -5.03
N ASP A 8 -9.61 2.12 -6.23
CA ASP A 8 -10.10 2.95 -7.34
C ASP A 8 -11.60 2.77 -7.55
N GLN A 9 -12.29 3.86 -7.82
CA GLN A 9 -13.74 3.86 -7.98
C GLN A 9 -14.22 2.96 -9.12
N PRO A 10 -15.46 2.44 -9.07
CA PRO A 10 -16.08 1.81 -10.21
C PRO A 10 -16.03 2.75 -11.42
N GLY A 11 -15.61 2.23 -12.58
CA GLY A 11 -15.44 3.04 -13.80
C GLY A 11 -14.01 3.53 -14.08
N ALA A 12 -13.06 3.36 -13.14
CA ALA A 12 -11.64 3.69 -13.36
C ALA A 12 -10.93 2.78 -14.39
N GLY A 13 -11.68 1.95 -15.12
CA GLY A 13 -11.18 1.10 -16.19
C GLY A 13 -10.46 -0.18 -15.70
N PRO A 14 -9.82 -0.89 -16.64
CA PRO A 14 -9.24 -2.22 -16.37
C PRO A 14 -8.04 -2.18 -15.42
N HIS A 15 -7.40 -1.03 -15.27
CA HIS A 15 -6.23 -0.84 -14.40
C HIS A 15 -6.58 -0.45 -12.96
N ARG A 16 -7.83 -0.59 -12.59
CA ARG A 16 -8.31 -0.37 -11.23
C ARG A 16 -7.57 -1.25 -10.22
N GLY A 17 -7.15 -0.67 -9.09
CA GLY A 17 -6.33 -1.38 -8.12
C GLY A 17 -6.42 -0.84 -6.70
N PHE A 18 -5.59 -1.41 -5.86
CA PHE A 18 -5.44 -1.09 -4.44
C PHE A 18 -4.26 -0.14 -4.27
N VAL A 19 -4.53 1.07 -3.76
CA VAL A 19 -3.52 2.12 -3.66
C VAL A 19 -2.99 2.21 -2.23
N PHE A 20 -1.67 2.29 -2.10
CA PHE A 20 -0.99 2.60 -0.84
C PHE A 20 0.23 3.50 -1.11
N TYR A 21 0.63 4.26 -0.07
CA TYR A 21 1.78 5.16 -0.15
C TYR A 21 2.91 4.70 0.76
N THR A 22 4.13 4.95 0.32
CA THR A 22 5.36 4.51 1.01
C THR A 22 6.55 5.33 0.59
N ASN A 23 7.68 5.14 1.29
CA ASN A 23 8.96 5.64 0.84
C ASN A 23 9.51 4.72 -0.28
N SER A 24 9.78 5.28 -1.46
CA SER A 24 10.29 4.55 -2.63
C SER A 24 11.72 4.03 -2.45
N GLU A 25 12.51 4.68 -1.57
CA GLU A 25 13.87 4.25 -1.23
C GLU A 25 13.91 3.16 -0.13
N SER A 26 12.77 2.81 0.48
CA SER A 26 12.70 1.69 1.40
C SER A 26 12.95 0.35 0.67
N ALA A 27 13.37 -0.70 1.40
CA ALA A 27 13.54 -2.04 0.83
C ALA A 27 12.30 -2.47 0.01
N LYS A 28 11.10 -2.29 0.58
CA LYS A 28 9.84 -2.55 -0.10
C LYS A 28 9.67 -1.70 -1.37
N GLY A 29 10.02 -0.41 -1.33
CA GLY A 29 9.93 0.49 -2.49
C GLY A 29 10.83 0.01 -3.62
N GLN A 30 12.08 -0.33 -3.30
CA GLN A 30 13.06 -0.85 -4.26
C GLN A 30 12.60 -2.19 -4.87
N GLU A 31 12.10 -3.12 -4.04
CA GLU A 31 11.57 -4.42 -4.49
C GLU A 31 10.37 -4.24 -5.44
N LEU A 32 9.47 -3.30 -5.14
CA LEU A 32 8.32 -3.00 -5.99
C LEU A 32 8.73 -2.37 -7.34
N HIS A 33 9.74 -1.51 -7.33
CA HIS A 33 10.28 -0.96 -8.57
C HIS A 33 10.95 -2.02 -9.44
N ALA A 34 11.71 -2.93 -8.82
CA ALA A 34 12.45 -3.98 -9.52
C ALA A 34 11.52 -5.08 -10.07
N SER A 35 10.63 -5.62 -9.22
CA SER A 35 9.80 -6.78 -9.57
C SER A 35 8.50 -6.41 -10.26
N ARG A 36 7.94 -5.25 -9.95
CA ARG A 36 6.59 -4.80 -10.33
C ARG A 36 5.48 -5.80 -9.95
N LYS A 37 5.73 -6.62 -8.95
CA LYS A 37 4.78 -7.61 -8.43
C LYS A 37 4.53 -7.37 -6.95
N ALA A 38 3.29 -7.53 -6.54
CA ALA A 38 2.91 -7.40 -5.13
C ALA A 38 1.88 -8.45 -4.74
N ALA A 39 1.95 -8.83 -3.46
CA ALA A 39 0.89 -9.54 -2.77
C ALA A 39 0.43 -8.70 -1.58
N LEU A 40 -0.89 -8.52 -1.44
CA LEU A 40 -1.53 -7.88 -0.31
C LEU A 40 -2.28 -8.92 0.49
N LEU A 41 -2.25 -8.79 1.82
CA LEU A 41 -2.99 -9.62 2.74
C LEU A 41 -3.80 -8.74 3.68
N PHE A 42 -5.10 -8.97 3.73
CA PHE A 42 -6.01 -8.40 4.71
C PHE A 42 -6.54 -9.49 5.60
N HIS A 43 -6.48 -9.28 6.91
CA HIS A 43 -6.97 -10.24 7.88
C HIS A 43 -7.85 -9.55 8.92
N TRP A 44 -9.12 -9.90 8.95
CA TRP A 44 -10.09 -9.46 9.95
C TRP A 44 -10.34 -10.59 10.95
N LYS A 45 -9.59 -10.59 12.02
CA LYS A 45 -9.63 -11.65 13.04
C LYS A 45 -11.03 -11.81 13.63
N SER A 46 -11.69 -10.73 13.97
CA SER A 46 -13.06 -10.74 14.53
C SER A 46 -14.11 -11.30 13.58
N LEU A 47 -13.91 -11.12 12.27
CA LEU A 47 -14.79 -11.66 11.23
C LEU A 47 -14.36 -13.05 10.76
N ARG A 48 -13.22 -13.55 11.24
CA ARG A 48 -12.60 -14.80 10.80
C ARG A 48 -12.48 -14.87 9.27
N ARG A 49 -12.06 -13.77 8.65
CA ARG A 49 -11.91 -13.62 7.20
C ARG A 49 -10.54 -13.11 6.82
N GLN A 50 -10.06 -13.58 5.68
CA GLN A 50 -8.83 -13.14 5.06
C GLN A 50 -9.05 -12.90 3.57
N ILE A 51 -8.41 -11.87 3.03
CA ILE A 51 -8.35 -11.64 1.58
C ILE A 51 -6.88 -11.56 1.19
N ARG A 52 -6.50 -12.36 0.20
CA ARG A 52 -5.18 -12.33 -0.41
C ARG A 52 -5.30 -11.86 -1.85
N ILE A 53 -4.51 -10.87 -2.22
CA ILE A 53 -4.52 -10.25 -3.53
C ILE A 53 -3.13 -10.36 -4.11
N ARG A 54 -3.02 -10.76 -5.39
CA ARG A 54 -1.78 -10.72 -6.16
C ARG A 54 -1.99 -9.92 -7.43
N GLY A 55 -0.99 -9.14 -7.80
CA GLY A 55 -1.10 -8.33 -9.00
C GLY A 55 0.16 -7.58 -9.35
N GLU A 56 0.06 -6.80 -10.43
CA GLU A 56 1.10 -5.90 -10.86
C GLU A 56 1.09 -4.64 -10.00
N ALA A 57 2.26 -4.23 -9.51
CA ALA A 57 2.45 -2.99 -8.79
C ALA A 57 2.95 -1.90 -9.75
N ARG A 58 2.16 -0.85 -9.93
CA ARG A 58 2.52 0.33 -10.73
C ARG A 58 2.67 1.56 -9.85
N PRO A 59 3.68 2.40 -10.06
CA PRO A 59 3.73 3.70 -9.39
C PRO A 59 2.48 4.52 -9.69
N VAL A 60 1.98 5.27 -8.71
CA VAL A 60 0.96 6.30 -8.94
C VAL A 60 1.58 7.51 -9.63
N SER A 61 0.77 8.37 -10.24
CA SER A 61 1.26 9.61 -10.84
C SER A 61 1.79 10.58 -9.76
N ASN A 62 2.66 11.50 -10.16
CA ASN A 62 3.12 12.56 -9.26
C ASN A 62 1.95 13.41 -8.75
N THR A 63 1.02 13.76 -9.62
CA THR A 63 -0.19 14.53 -9.25
C THR A 63 -0.98 13.81 -8.16
N GLU A 64 -1.27 12.52 -8.35
CA GLU A 64 -1.99 11.72 -7.35
C GLU A 64 -1.22 11.63 -6.01
N ALA A 65 0.11 11.49 -6.08
CA ALA A 65 0.94 11.47 -4.89
C ALA A 65 0.97 12.84 -4.18
N ASP A 66 1.04 13.93 -4.92
CA ASP A 66 1.03 15.29 -4.39
C ASP A 66 -0.31 15.64 -3.72
N GLU A 67 -1.43 15.33 -4.37
CA GLU A 67 -2.78 15.54 -3.84
C GLU A 67 -2.98 14.77 -2.53
N TYR A 68 -2.62 13.49 -2.51
CA TYR A 68 -2.75 12.70 -1.30
C TYR A 68 -1.82 13.20 -0.20
N PHE A 69 -0.56 13.57 -0.51
CA PHE A 69 0.37 14.12 0.47
C PHE A 69 -0.14 15.42 1.07
N ALA A 70 -0.71 16.30 0.26
CA ALA A 70 -1.31 17.56 0.72
C ALA A 70 -2.47 17.35 1.68
N ALA A 71 -3.24 16.27 1.52
CA ALA A 71 -4.35 15.91 2.41
C ALA A 71 -3.90 15.31 3.76
N LEU A 72 -2.62 14.93 3.91
CA LEU A 72 -2.10 14.43 5.18
C LEU A 72 -2.03 15.53 6.24
N SER A 73 -2.21 15.15 7.52
CA SER A 73 -1.97 16.06 8.64
C SER A 73 -0.52 16.58 8.62
N ARG A 74 -0.32 17.79 9.13
CA ARG A 74 1.01 18.43 9.20
C ARG A 74 2.06 17.52 9.85
N SER A 75 1.71 16.84 10.95
CA SER A 75 2.60 15.91 11.65
C SER A 75 3.03 14.73 10.78
N LYS A 76 2.10 14.15 10.00
CA LYS A 76 2.43 13.06 9.07
C LYS A 76 3.33 13.53 7.93
N ARG A 77 3.12 14.76 7.42
CA ARG A 77 4.00 15.36 6.39
C ARG A 77 5.42 15.60 6.92
N ILE A 78 5.56 16.11 8.15
CA ILE A 78 6.86 16.25 8.81
C ILE A 78 7.53 14.89 9.01
N GLY A 79 6.78 13.90 9.51
CA GLY A 79 7.28 12.53 9.68
C GLY A 79 7.79 11.89 8.38
N ALA A 80 7.15 12.16 7.24
CA ALA A 80 7.59 11.66 5.95
C ALA A 80 8.95 12.23 5.51
N TRP A 81 9.25 13.48 5.84
CA TRP A 81 10.56 14.11 5.63
C TRP A 81 11.64 13.58 6.57
N ALA A 82 11.29 13.28 7.81
CA ALA A 82 12.22 12.82 8.83
C ALA A 82 12.56 11.32 8.70
N SER A 83 11.66 10.53 8.12
CA SER A 83 11.76 9.07 8.09
C SER A 83 12.76 8.58 7.04
N GLN A 84 13.77 7.82 7.49
CA GLN A 84 14.65 7.02 6.64
C GLN A 84 14.19 5.55 6.69
N GLN A 85 12.99 5.28 6.18
CA GLN A 85 12.33 3.98 6.30
C GLN A 85 13.25 2.81 5.90
N THR A 86 13.29 1.76 6.71
CA THR A 86 14.09 0.53 6.54
C THR A 86 15.58 0.67 6.86
N ARG A 87 16.12 1.87 7.11
CA ARG A 87 17.50 2.03 7.56
C ARG A 87 17.65 1.67 9.04
N PRO A 88 18.82 1.15 9.48
CA PRO A 88 19.07 0.87 10.89
C PRO A 88 18.91 2.11 11.75
N LEU A 89 18.19 2.01 12.85
CA LEU A 89 17.97 3.08 13.82
C LEU A 89 18.83 2.82 15.07
N LYS A 90 19.80 3.69 15.32
CA LYS A 90 20.76 3.53 16.45
C LYS A 90 20.11 3.77 17.81
N SER A 91 19.13 4.64 17.89
CA SER A 91 18.42 4.99 19.15
C SER A 91 17.10 5.69 18.84
N ARG A 92 16.22 5.77 19.84
CA ARG A 92 14.96 6.54 19.75
C ARG A 92 15.24 8.03 19.48
N LEU A 93 16.26 8.59 20.13
CA LEU A 93 16.66 9.99 19.93
C LEU A 93 17.07 10.27 18.48
N ALA A 94 17.72 9.30 17.79
CA ALA A 94 18.07 9.40 16.38
C ALA A 94 16.85 9.49 15.44
N LEU A 95 15.65 9.13 15.93
CA LEU A 95 14.40 9.36 15.22
C LEU A 95 13.78 10.73 15.57
N GLU A 96 13.84 11.12 16.83
CA GLU A 96 13.19 12.34 17.35
C GLU A 96 13.89 13.62 16.85
N MET A 97 15.22 13.63 16.77
CA MET A 97 15.99 14.78 16.28
C MET A 97 15.66 15.19 14.84
N PRO A 98 15.63 14.28 13.84
CA PRO A 98 15.22 14.63 12.48
C PRO A 98 13.78 15.17 12.43
N VAL A 99 12.85 14.64 13.25
CA VAL A 99 11.47 15.13 13.32
C VAL A 99 11.44 16.58 13.81
N ALA A 100 12.16 16.89 14.89
CA ALA A 100 12.27 18.25 15.42
C ALA A 100 12.92 19.23 14.41
N ALA A 101 13.98 18.80 13.72
CA ALA A 101 14.64 19.60 12.69
C ALA A 101 13.69 19.91 11.52
N GLN A 102 12.92 18.92 11.02
CA GLN A 102 11.95 19.16 9.95
C GLN A 102 10.76 19.99 10.44
N ALA A 103 10.32 19.84 11.68
CA ALA A 103 9.30 20.70 12.27
C ALA A 103 9.74 22.16 12.32
N ALA A 104 10.98 22.44 12.71
CA ALA A 104 11.57 23.78 12.70
C ALA A 104 11.73 24.34 11.29
N ARG A 105 12.20 23.51 10.33
CA ARG A 105 12.36 23.91 8.92
C ARG A 105 11.04 24.31 8.28
N PHE A 106 9.97 23.61 8.58
CA PHE A 106 8.65 23.82 8.04
C PHE A 106 7.68 24.47 9.03
N ASN A 107 8.18 25.34 9.94
CA ASN A 107 7.33 25.95 10.98
C ASN A 107 6.16 26.75 10.43
N ILE A 108 6.33 27.40 9.27
CA ILE A 108 5.32 28.20 8.57
C ILE A 108 5.16 27.71 7.13
N GLY A 109 3.93 27.79 6.60
CA GLY A 109 3.63 27.52 5.21
C GLY A 109 3.39 26.06 4.86
N MET A 110 3.41 25.80 3.55
CA MET A 110 3.12 24.50 2.96
C MET A 110 4.35 23.58 3.06
N ILE A 111 4.11 22.33 3.39
CA ILE A 111 5.14 21.28 3.40
C ILE A 111 5.02 20.52 2.08
N PRO A 112 6.00 20.63 1.17
CA PRO A 112 6.00 19.89 -0.09
C PRO A 112 6.21 18.40 0.16
N ARG A 113 5.81 17.57 -0.80
CA ARG A 113 6.07 16.13 -0.76
C ARG A 113 7.57 15.87 -0.94
N PRO A 114 8.19 15.03 -0.07
CA PRO A 114 9.59 14.64 -0.28
C PRO A 114 9.73 13.76 -1.54
N PRO A 115 10.84 13.87 -2.29
CA PRO A 115 11.04 13.14 -3.55
C PRO A 115 10.88 11.62 -3.43
N GLN A 116 11.34 11.07 -2.31
CA GLN A 116 11.29 9.64 -2.04
C GLN A 116 9.89 9.15 -1.57
N TRP A 117 8.93 10.05 -1.34
CA TRP A 117 7.60 9.67 -0.91
C TRP A 117 6.66 9.56 -2.11
N SER A 118 6.17 8.36 -2.39
CA SER A 118 5.28 8.07 -3.51
C SER A 118 4.31 6.93 -3.15
N GLY A 119 3.51 6.50 -4.09
CA GLY A 119 2.57 5.41 -3.93
C GLY A 119 2.69 4.36 -5.03
N PHE A 120 2.04 3.23 -4.77
CA PHE A 120 1.86 2.14 -5.72
C PHE A 120 0.40 1.75 -5.79
N ARG A 121 -0.04 1.43 -7.00
CA ARG A 121 -1.33 0.81 -7.31
C ARG A 121 -1.09 -0.66 -7.61
N VAL A 122 -1.67 -1.56 -6.84
CA VAL A 122 -1.66 -3.01 -7.12
C VAL A 122 -2.89 -3.34 -7.94
N ILE A 123 -2.67 -3.63 -9.21
CA ILE A 123 -3.72 -4.03 -10.17
C ILE A 123 -3.88 -5.53 -10.05
N PRO A 124 -5.00 -6.03 -9.51
CA PRO A 124 -5.14 -7.44 -9.19
C PRO A 124 -5.32 -8.31 -10.43
N VAL A 125 -4.65 -9.45 -10.43
CA VAL A 125 -4.90 -10.56 -11.36
C VAL A 125 -5.41 -11.79 -10.61
N GLU A 126 -5.25 -11.82 -9.29
CA GLU A 126 -5.73 -12.88 -8.42
C GLU A 126 -6.25 -12.28 -7.10
N ILE A 127 -7.46 -12.69 -6.68
CA ILE A 127 -8.06 -12.33 -5.39
C ILE A 127 -8.64 -13.59 -4.78
N GLU A 128 -8.13 -14.00 -3.64
CA GLU A 128 -8.65 -15.13 -2.86
C GLU A 128 -9.36 -14.62 -1.62
N PHE A 129 -10.59 -15.05 -1.43
CA PHE A 129 -11.38 -14.85 -0.23
C PHE A 129 -11.36 -16.14 0.59
N TRP A 130 -10.88 -16.05 1.81
CA TRP A 130 -10.88 -17.13 2.79
C TRP A 130 -11.81 -16.80 3.96
N HIS A 131 -12.60 -17.77 4.36
CA HIS A 131 -13.48 -17.66 5.51
C HIS A 131 -13.33 -18.90 6.39
N ASP A 132 -13.07 -18.68 7.68
CA ASP A 132 -12.99 -19.75 8.67
C ASP A 132 -14.35 -20.42 8.84
N ARG A 133 -14.34 -21.76 8.85
CA ARG A 133 -15.52 -22.61 9.04
C ARG A 133 -15.20 -23.70 10.04
N PRO A 134 -16.24 -24.24 10.75
CA PRO A 134 -16.06 -25.37 11.66
C PRO A 134 -15.40 -26.58 10.98
N LEU A 135 -14.78 -27.43 11.81
CA LEU A 135 -14.13 -28.68 11.39
C LEU A 135 -12.95 -28.48 10.41
N GLY A 136 -12.40 -27.26 10.31
CA GLY A 136 -11.34 -26.97 9.35
C GLY A 136 -11.78 -26.93 7.88
N LEU A 137 -13.07 -27.04 7.59
CA LEU A 137 -13.64 -27.00 6.24
C LEU A 137 -13.81 -25.56 5.76
N HIS A 138 -12.68 -24.83 5.73
CA HIS A 138 -12.66 -23.40 5.39
C HIS A 138 -13.15 -23.16 3.97
N GLU A 139 -13.96 -22.11 3.80
CA GLU A 139 -14.40 -21.70 2.48
C GLU A 139 -13.31 -20.86 1.81
N ARG A 140 -12.94 -21.26 0.58
CA ARG A 140 -11.93 -20.56 -0.23
C ARG A 140 -12.50 -20.29 -1.61
N ILE A 141 -12.62 -19.01 -1.96
CA ILE A 141 -13.11 -18.57 -3.28
C ILE A 141 -11.99 -17.79 -3.93
N LEU A 142 -11.54 -18.27 -5.08
CA LEU A 142 -10.49 -17.65 -5.89
C LEU A 142 -11.12 -17.01 -7.12
N PHE A 143 -10.77 -15.74 -7.33
CA PHE A 143 -10.99 -15.04 -8.59
C PHE A 143 -9.64 -14.83 -9.25
N ARG A 144 -9.52 -15.21 -10.52
CA ARG A 144 -8.32 -14.97 -11.32
C ARG A 144 -8.64 -14.51 -12.73
N ARG A 145 -7.68 -13.79 -13.33
CA ARG A 145 -7.67 -13.38 -14.73
C ARG A 145 -6.23 -13.33 -15.23
N ALA A 146 -6.03 -13.54 -16.53
CA ALA A 146 -4.69 -13.53 -17.11
C ALA A 146 -4.13 -12.10 -17.22
N LYS A 147 -4.97 -11.14 -17.61
CA LYS A 147 -4.62 -9.72 -17.77
C LYS A 147 -5.68 -8.82 -17.13
N PRO A 148 -5.35 -7.57 -16.77
CA PRO A 148 -6.27 -6.65 -16.13
C PRO A 148 -7.59 -6.37 -16.87
N GLN A 149 -7.60 -6.49 -18.19
CA GLN A 149 -8.78 -6.30 -19.05
C GLN A 149 -9.63 -7.55 -19.23
N ASP A 150 -9.12 -8.72 -18.85
CA ASP A 150 -9.83 -9.99 -19.04
C ASP A 150 -10.94 -10.15 -17.99
N PRO A 151 -11.99 -10.92 -18.29
CA PRO A 151 -13.02 -11.25 -17.33
C PRO A 151 -12.46 -12.09 -16.17
N TRP A 152 -13.09 -11.98 -15.01
CA TRP A 152 -12.75 -12.80 -13.87
C TRP A 152 -13.29 -14.21 -13.99
N CYS A 153 -12.42 -15.22 -13.83
CA CYS A 153 -12.80 -16.61 -13.61
C CYS A 153 -12.92 -16.86 -12.10
N LYS A 154 -14.00 -17.47 -11.66
CA LYS A 154 -14.29 -17.82 -10.26
C LYS A 154 -14.14 -19.32 -10.04
N GLU A 155 -13.38 -19.70 -9.01
CA GLU A 155 -13.15 -21.08 -8.61
C GLU A 155 -13.36 -21.24 -7.11
N ARG A 156 -13.75 -22.45 -6.68
CA ARG A 156 -13.67 -22.85 -5.28
C ARG A 156 -12.45 -23.74 -5.07
N LEU A 157 -11.72 -23.51 -3.98
CA LEU A 157 -10.57 -24.31 -3.62
C LEU A 157 -10.90 -25.19 -2.42
N PHE A 158 -10.25 -26.33 -2.35
CA PHE A 158 -10.24 -27.13 -1.12
C PHE A 158 -9.62 -26.33 0.03
N PRO A 159 -10.00 -26.60 1.30
CA PRO A 159 -9.41 -25.98 2.49
C PRO A 159 -7.90 -26.10 2.56
#